data_1e7fb23b44459e74a14e245766cb4cde
#
_entry.id   1e7fb23b44459e74a14e245766cb4cde
#
_cell.length_a   1.000
_cell.length_b   1.000
_cell.length_c   1.000
_cell.angle_alpha   90.00
_cell.angle_beta   90.00
_cell.angle_gamma   90.00
#
_symmetry.space_group_name_H-M   'P 1'
#
loop_
_entity.id
_entity.type
_entity.pdbx_description
1 polymer ?
#
loop_
_entity_poly.entity_id
_entity_poly.type
_entity_poly.pdbx_seq_one_letter_code
_entity_poly.pdbx_strand_id
1 'polypeptide(L)'
;MVKFAILTDIHGNIDALNAVLSDIDNRTDIDHIYNLGDNIGVGHCTNEVLETVTSRKDMIYIAGNHDEAIMSVVNNEPYPESLKSKFYEHHQWIVEHLDSKYYTFLNELKREVTKEIDGLKFYFTHYRILEENMDKHISEDPFEPIVDPSLEHVHGLFNGVDADFVTFGHNHVLHHFDDIETIYFNPGSVGLNNGAYAVYGIVEVKDGAINVERVKVPYDNQPFLEGFDDKKVPGKQLIFESFI
;
A
#
# COMPACT_ATOMS: atom_id res chain seq x y z
N MET A 1 9.83 21.44 11.38
CA MET A 1 8.48 20.86 11.12
C MET A 1 8.52 20.21 9.76
N VAL A 2 8.18 18.94 9.70
CA VAL A 2 8.06 18.16 8.47
C VAL A 2 6.65 17.56 8.46
N LYS A 3 5.97 17.58 7.31
CA LYS A 3 4.64 16.98 7.16
C LYS A 3 4.61 16.11 5.91
N PHE A 4 4.11 14.89 6.03
CA PHE A 4 4.04 13.96 4.90
C PHE A 4 2.75 13.16 4.90
N ALA A 5 2.36 12.70 3.71
CA ALA A 5 1.22 11.81 3.53
C ALA A 5 1.66 10.34 3.45
N ILE A 6 0.77 9.43 3.86
CA ILE A 6 0.95 7.98 3.79
C ILE A 6 -0.19 7.40 2.97
N LEU A 7 0.13 6.78 1.84
CA LEU A 7 -0.76 6.03 0.98
C LEU A 7 -0.39 4.55 1.04
N THR A 8 -1.38 3.68 0.93
CA THR A 8 -1.17 2.24 0.81
C THR A 8 -2.36 1.58 0.13
N ASP A 9 -2.14 0.43 -0.48
CA ASP A 9 -3.22 -0.43 -1.00
C ASP A 9 -4.14 0.30 -1.99
N ILE A 10 -3.53 0.87 -3.04
CA ILE A 10 -4.23 1.58 -4.13
C ILE A 10 -4.98 0.59 -5.02
N HIS A 11 -4.38 -0.58 -5.25
CA HIS A 11 -4.99 -1.70 -5.95
C HIS A 11 -5.66 -1.35 -7.27
N GLY A 12 -4.97 -0.60 -8.14
CA GLY A 12 -5.47 -0.28 -9.46
C GLY A 12 -6.76 0.54 -9.49
N ASN A 13 -7.07 1.28 -8.42
CA ASN A 13 -8.22 2.18 -8.33
C ASN A 13 -7.77 3.63 -8.59
N ILE A 14 -7.78 4.03 -9.87
CA ILE A 14 -7.32 5.36 -10.28
C ILE A 14 -8.24 6.47 -9.77
N ASP A 15 -9.54 6.22 -9.62
CA ASP A 15 -10.50 7.23 -9.19
C ASP A 15 -10.27 7.59 -7.72
N ALA A 16 -10.04 6.58 -6.88
CA ALA A 16 -9.66 6.75 -5.47
C ALA A 16 -8.31 7.48 -5.33
N LEU A 17 -7.30 7.05 -6.11
CA LEU A 17 -5.97 7.66 -6.11
C LEU A 17 -6.03 9.15 -6.49
N ASN A 18 -6.75 9.48 -7.57
CA ASN A 18 -6.89 10.86 -8.02
C ASN A 18 -7.58 11.75 -6.97
N ALA A 19 -8.60 11.23 -6.29
CA ALA A 19 -9.26 11.96 -5.21
C ALA A 19 -8.30 12.26 -4.05
N VAL A 20 -7.52 11.26 -3.62
CA VAL A 20 -6.52 11.43 -2.55
C VAL A 20 -5.42 12.41 -2.97
N LEU A 21 -4.85 12.27 -4.17
CA LEU A 21 -3.80 13.16 -4.64
C LEU A 21 -4.31 14.61 -4.80
N SER A 22 -5.56 14.78 -5.25
CA SER A 22 -6.17 16.11 -5.31
C SER A 22 -6.33 16.74 -3.93
N ASP A 23 -6.70 15.97 -2.90
CA ASP A 23 -6.79 16.47 -1.53
C ASP A 23 -5.40 16.84 -0.99
N ILE A 24 -4.39 16.00 -1.24
CA ILE A 24 -2.99 16.27 -0.86
C ILE A 24 -2.46 17.52 -1.55
N ASP A 25 -2.67 17.67 -2.85
CA ASP A 25 -2.17 18.80 -3.64
C ASP A 25 -2.83 20.14 -3.25
N ASN A 26 -4.04 20.09 -2.70
CA ASN A 26 -4.70 21.27 -2.12
C ASN A 26 -4.15 21.64 -0.73
N ARG A 27 -3.35 20.79 -0.10
CA ARG A 27 -2.65 21.05 1.16
C ARG A 27 -1.25 21.56 0.83
N THR A 28 -0.98 22.83 1.08
CA THR A 28 0.28 23.50 0.70
C THR A 28 1.46 23.16 1.61
N ASP A 29 1.27 22.29 2.60
CA ASP A 29 2.21 21.99 3.68
C ASP A 29 2.63 20.52 3.73
N ILE A 30 2.36 19.71 2.71
CA ILE A 30 2.84 18.33 2.58
C ILE A 30 4.17 18.33 1.82
N ASP A 31 5.23 17.86 2.47
CA ASP A 31 6.59 17.84 1.92
C ASP A 31 6.84 16.60 1.03
N HIS A 32 6.32 15.44 1.45
CA HIS A 32 6.53 14.14 0.80
C HIS A 32 5.30 13.25 0.91
N ILE A 33 5.25 12.22 0.05
CA ILE A 33 4.27 11.14 0.09
C ILE A 33 5.02 9.82 0.23
N TYR A 34 4.68 9.01 1.22
CA TYR A 34 5.13 7.63 1.32
C TYR A 34 4.03 6.70 0.83
N ASN A 35 4.32 5.97 -0.23
CA ASN A 35 3.45 4.96 -0.82
C ASN A 35 3.94 3.59 -0.40
N LEU A 36 3.17 2.91 0.44
CA LEU A 36 3.57 1.68 1.12
C LEU A 36 3.27 0.41 0.32
N GLY A 37 3.04 0.51 -0.99
CA GLY A 37 2.87 -0.65 -1.85
C GLY A 37 1.42 -1.03 -2.14
N ASP A 38 1.29 -2.14 -2.85
CA ASP A 38 0.05 -2.61 -3.46
C ASP A 38 -0.61 -1.54 -4.33
N ASN A 39 0.21 -1.01 -5.25
CA ASN A 39 -0.26 -0.05 -6.25
C ASN A 39 -1.24 -0.71 -7.24
N ILE A 40 -0.98 -1.97 -7.54
CA ILE A 40 -1.72 -2.79 -8.50
C ILE A 40 -2.19 -4.09 -7.83
N GLY A 41 -2.96 -4.95 -8.51
CA GLY A 41 -3.21 -6.30 -8.03
C GLY A 41 -4.67 -6.72 -7.85
N VAL A 42 -5.60 -5.81 -7.57
CA VAL A 42 -7.03 -6.15 -7.35
C VAL A 42 -7.93 -5.43 -8.34
N GLY A 43 -7.75 -4.14 -8.54
CA GLY A 43 -8.49 -3.34 -9.51
C GLY A 43 -7.93 -3.48 -10.94
N HIS A 44 -8.42 -2.66 -11.83
CA HIS A 44 -8.24 -2.83 -13.26
C HIS A 44 -7.59 -1.64 -13.99
N CYS A 45 -7.25 -0.56 -13.29
CA CYS A 45 -6.59 0.62 -13.89
C CYS A 45 -5.08 0.63 -13.59
N THR A 46 -4.41 -0.50 -13.91
CA THR A 46 -3.00 -0.74 -13.59
C THR A 46 -2.07 0.31 -14.18
N ASN A 47 -2.15 0.55 -15.48
CA ASN A 47 -1.25 1.49 -16.17
C ASN A 47 -1.54 2.95 -15.77
N GLU A 48 -2.81 3.30 -15.59
CA GLU A 48 -3.24 4.62 -15.17
C GLU A 48 -2.72 4.96 -13.76
N VAL A 49 -2.78 4.00 -12.83
CA VAL A 49 -2.21 4.14 -11.49
C VAL A 49 -0.69 4.29 -11.56
N LEU A 50 -0.01 3.41 -12.30
CA LEU A 50 1.45 3.45 -12.43
C LEU A 50 1.93 4.74 -13.11
N GLU A 51 1.25 5.23 -14.15
CA GLU A 51 1.54 6.53 -14.77
C GLU A 51 1.44 7.66 -13.76
N THR A 52 0.36 7.66 -12.98
CA THR A 52 0.10 8.70 -12.00
C THR A 52 1.15 8.69 -10.89
N VAL A 53 1.43 7.54 -10.27
CA VAL A 53 2.40 7.47 -9.17
C VAL A 53 3.82 7.76 -9.66
N THR A 54 4.26 7.19 -10.78
CA THR A 54 5.63 7.37 -11.28
C THR A 54 5.91 8.77 -11.82
N SER A 55 4.88 9.55 -12.15
CA SER A 55 5.02 10.96 -12.54
C SER A 55 5.39 11.89 -11.38
N ARG A 56 5.15 11.46 -10.14
CA ARG A 56 5.38 12.25 -8.93
C ARG A 56 6.85 12.17 -8.50
N LYS A 57 7.42 13.35 -8.20
CA LYS A 57 8.82 13.47 -7.74
C LYS A 57 8.93 13.54 -6.22
N ASP A 58 7.82 13.77 -5.55
CA ASP A 58 7.68 13.91 -4.09
C ASP A 58 7.26 12.61 -3.42
N MET A 59 7.17 11.48 -4.18
CA MET A 59 6.71 10.20 -3.68
C MET A 59 7.87 9.21 -3.49
N ILE A 60 7.86 8.52 -2.35
CA ILE A 60 8.78 7.45 -1.98
C ILE A 60 7.98 6.15 -1.99
N TYR A 61 8.52 5.09 -2.60
CA TYR A 61 7.79 3.88 -2.90
C TYR A 61 8.32 2.68 -2.15
N ILE A 62 7.41 1.79 -1.76
CA ILE A 62 7.68 0.48 -1.16
C ILE A 62 6.91 -0.56 -1.97
N ALA A 63 7.43 -1.78 -2.08
CA ALA A 63 6.78 -2.90 -2.73
C ALA A 63 5.69 -3.48 -1.83
N GLY A 64 4.50 -3.72 -2.39
CA GLY A 64 3.48 -4.56 -1.79
C GLY A 64 3.59 -6.01 -2.27
N ASN A 65 2.89 -6.92 -1.60
CA ASN A 65 2.90 -8.33 -1.98
C ASN A 65 2.24 -8.58 -3.34
N HIS A 66 1.22 -7.80 -3.71
CA HIS A 66 0.61 -7.90 -5.04
C HIS A 66 1.53 -7.34 -6.13
N ASP A 67 2.25 -6.22 -5.87
CA ASP A 67 3.23 -5.69 -6.80
C ASP A 67 4.31 -6.75 -7.13
N GLU A 68 4.89 -7.41 -6.10
CA GLU A 68 5.89 -8.47 -6.27
C GLU A 68 5.31 -9.74 -6.93
N ALA A 69 4.10 -10.17 -6.55
CA ALA A 69 3.46 -11.35 -7.11
C ALA A 69 3.16 -11.18 -8.62
N ILE A 70 2.77 -9.98 -9.05
CA ILE A 70 2.58 -9.67 -10.48
C ILE A 70 3.94 -9.72 -11.20
N MET A 71 4.99 -9.17 -10.61
CA MET A 71 6.32 -9.23 -11.21
C MET A 71 6.89 -10.64 -11.28
N SER A 72 6.54 -11.55 -10.36
CA SER A 72 6.91 -12.97 -10.50
C SER A 72 6.28 -13.62 -11.75
N VAL A 73 5.04 -13.24 -12.09
CA VAL A 73 4.40 -13.70 -13.34
C VAL A 73 5.10 -13.11 -14.57
N VAL A 74 5.40 -11.80 -14.56
CA VAL A 74 6.15 -11.12 -15.64
C VAL A 74 7.50 -11.80 -15.91
N ASN A 75 8.22 -12.13 -14.84
CA ASN A 75 9.57 -12.71 -14.90
C ASN A 75 9.58 -14.23 -15.15
N ASN A 76 8.41 -14.89 -15.22
CA ASN A 76 8.26 -16.35 -15.26
C ASN A 76 8.92 -17.05 -14.05
N GLU A 77 8.80 -16.47 -12.89
CA GLU A 77 9.27 -16.97 -11.60
C GLU A 77 8.15 -17.71 -10.85
N PRO A 78 8.46 -18.48 -9.80
CA PRO A 78 7.42 -19.11 -8.98
C PRO A 78 6.46 -18.07 -8.37
N TYR A 79 5.17 -18.42 -8.36
CA TYR A 79 4.10 -17.55 -7.83
C TYR A 79 3.74 -17.97 -6.39
N PRO A 80 3.42 -17.02 -5.47
CA PRO A 80 3.08 -17.34 -4.09
C PRO A 80 1.82 -18.20 -3.98
N GLU A 81 1.91 -19.29 -3.22
CA GLU A 81 0.80 -20.25 -3.10
C GLU A 81 -0.38 -19.64 -2.31
N SER A 82 -0.10 -18.74 -1.36
CA SER A 82 -1.11 -17.99 -0.59
C SER A 82 -2.07 -17.17 -1.45
N LEU A 83 -1.61 -16.63 -2.58
CA LEU A 83 -2.41 -15.83 -3.50
C LEU A 83 -2.99 -16.63 -4.67
N LYS A 84 -2.48 -17.84 -4.92
CA LYS A 84 -2.72 -18.59 -6.17
C LYS A 84 -4.19 -18.88 -6.44
N SER A 85 -4.90 -19.37 -5.44
CA SER A 85 -6.32 -19.74 -5.62
C SER A 85 -7.26 -18.53 -5.78
N LYS A 86 -6.82 -17.36 -5.33
CA LYS A 86 -7.64 -16.14 -5.32
C LYS A 86 -7.32 -15.18 -6.47
N PHE A 87 -6.04 -15.04 -6.80
CA PHE A 87 -5.57 -13.94 -7.63
C PHE A 87 -4.77 -14.33 -8.86
N TYR A 88 -4.38 -15.60 -9.04
CA TYR A 88 -3.48 -15.99 -10.13
C TYR A 88 -4.02 -15.63 -11.53
N GLU A 89 -5.29 -15.97 -11.83
CA GLU A 89 -5.92 -15.61 -13.11
C GLU A 89 -6.04 -14.10 -13.29
N HIS A 90 -6.35 -13.38 -12.20
CA HIS A 90 -6.42 -11.93 -12.22
C HIS A 90 -5.05 -11.29 -12.45
N HIS A 91 -3.99 -11.77 -11.78
CA HIS A 91 -2.62 -11.28 -11.99
C HIS A 91 -2.10 -11.60 -13.39
N GLN A 92 -2.45 -12.75 -13.97
CA GLN A 92 -2.15 -13.03 -15.38
C GLN A 92 -2.84 -12.03 -16.30
N TRP A 93 -4.12 -11.73 -16.05
CA TRP A 93 -4.85 -10.71 -16.81
C TRP A 93 -4.19 -9.32 -16.68
N ILE A 94 -3.73 -8.93 -15.48
CA ILE A 94 -2.97 -7.69 -15.30
C ILE A 94 -1.70 -7.70 -16.14
N VAL A 95 -0.91 -8.76 -16.11
CA VAL A 95 0.34 -8.88 -16.88
C VAL A 95 0.10 -8.77 -18.38
N GLU A 96 -0.99 -9.32 -18.90
CA GLU A 96 -1.38 -9.20 -20.32
C GLU A 96 -1.66 -7.75 -20.74
N HIS A 97 -1.99 -6.87 -19.80
CA HIS A 97 -2.34 -5.47 -20.04
C HIS A 97 -1.31 -4.46 -19.50
N LEU A 98 -0.32 -4.93 -18.73
CA LEU A 98 0.69 -4.09 -18.10
C LEU A 98 1.74 -3.61 -19.11
N ASP A 99 1.90 -2.30 -19.23
CA ASP A 99 2.94 -1.70 -20.06
C ASP A 99 4.34 -2.04 -19.54
N SER A 100 5.18 -2.60 -20.40
CA SER A 100 6.55 -3.01 -20.05
C SER A 100 7.45 -1.86 -19.59
N LYS A 101 7.08 -0.61 -19.86
CA LYS A 101 7.82 0.57 -19.37
C LYS A 101 7.87 0.64 -17.83
N TYR A 102 6.96 -0.05 -17.13
CA TYR A 102 6.90 -0.07 -15.67
C TYR A 102 7.65 -1.23 -15.01
N TYR A 103 8.12 -2.22 -15.79
CA TYR A 103 8.78 -3.42 -15.24
C TYR A 103 10.01 -3.09 -14.39
N THR A 104 10.87 -2.17 -14.88
CA THR A 104 12.06 -1.75 -14.13
C THR A 104 11.66 -1.08 -12.80
N PHE A 105 10.70 -0.16 -12.84
CA PHE A 105 10.20 0.51 -11.64
C PHE A 105 9.70 -0.50 -10.60
N LEU A 106 8.82 -1.43 -11.00
CA LEU A 106 8.25 -2.42 -10.08
C LEU A 106 9.29 -3.40 -9.53
N ASN A 107 10.26 -3.83 -10.35
CA ASN A 107 11.33 -4.72 -9.90
C ASN A 107 12.35 -4.06 -8.95
N GLU A 108 12.46 -2.75 -8.96
CA GLU A 108 13.43 -2.00 -8.14
C GLU A 108 12.82 -1.47 -6.83
N LEU A 109 11.53 -1.70 -6.59
CA LEU A 109 10.87 -1.31 -5.34
C LEU A 109 11.51 -2.03 -4.15
N LYS A 110 11.67 -1.30 -3.06
CA LYS A 110 12.18 -1.85 -1.80
C LYS A 110 11.03 -2.31 -0.91
N ARG A 111 11.26 -3.33 -0.09
CA ARG A 111 10.28 -3.85 0.88
C ARG A 111 10.09 -2.96 2.10
N GLU A 112 11.12 -2.15 2.41
CA GLU A 112 11.11 -1.25 3.56
C GLU A 112 11.96 0.00 3.34
N VAL A 113 11.66 1.04 4.08
CA VAL A 113 12.45 2.27 4.16
C VAL A 113 12.52 2.73 5.61
N THR A 114 13.72 3.01 6.09
CA THR A 114 13.94 3.66 7.39
C THR A 114 14.40 5.10 7.17
N LYS A 115 13.88 6.03 7.95
CA LYS A 115 14.27 7.45 7.92
C LYS A 115 14.43 8.00 9.33
N GLU A 116 15.32 8.94 9.47
CA GLU A 116 15.37 9.81 10.65
C GLU A 116 14.81 11.19 10.27
N ILE A 117 13.82 11.65 11.00
CA ILE A 117 13.14 12.93 10.77
C ILE A 117 13.06 13.65 12.12
N ASP A 118 13.70 14.80 12.23
CA ASP A 118 13.72 15.62 13.45
C ASP A 118 14.25 14.85 14.71
N GLY A 119 15.22 13.93 14.47
CA GLY A 119 15.83 13.07 15.48
C GLY A 119 15.00 11.84 15.88
N LEU A 120 13.85 11.61 15.25
CA LEU A 120 12.98 10.46 15.47
C LEU A 120 13.15 9.42 14.33
N LYS A 121 13.06 8.15 14.66
CA LYS A 121 13.21 7.02 13.71
C LYS A 121 11.86 6.61 13.17
N PHE A 122 11.73 6.55 11.85
CA PHE A 122 10.55 6.13 11.11
C PHE A 122 10.84 4.84 10.34
N TYR A 123 9.95 3.86 10.48
CA TYR A 123 9.99 2.62 9.73
C TYR A 123 8.75 2.51 8.84
N PHE A 124 8.96 2.39 7.53
CA PHE A 124 7.94 2.29 6.50
C PHE A 124 8.05 0.93 5.83
N THR A 125 6.97 0.17 5.78
CA THR A 125 6.91 -1.14 5.12
C THR A 125 5.50 -1.39 4.60
N HIS A 126 5.34 -2.31 3.63
CA HIS A 126 3.99 -2.75 3.26
C HIS A 126 3.38 -3.60 4.39
N TYR A 127 4.13 -4.60 4.85
CA TYR A 127 3.81 -5.37 6.05
C TYR A 127 5.10 -5.96 6.63
N ARG A 128 5.01 -6.55 7.84
CA ARG A 128 6.20 -7.08 8.51
C ARG A 128 6.80 -8.26 7.75
N ILE A 129 8.09 -8.18 7.48
CA ILE A 129 8.96 -9.28 7.08
C ILE A 129 10.05 -9.39 8.13
N LEU A 130 10.31 -10.58 8.64
CA LEU A 130 11.43 -10.80 9.59
C LEU A 130 12.77 -10.66 8.85
N GLU A 131 13.81 -10.22 9.54
CA GLU A 131 15.13 -9.97 8.94
C GLU A 131 15.66 -11.20 8.20
N GLU A 132 15.50 -12.41 8.74
CA GLU A 132 15.89 -13.67 8.10
C GLU A 132 15.06 -14.03 6.85
N ASN A 133 13.93 -13.38 6.63
CA ASN A 133 13.05 -13.59 5.50
C ASN A 133 13.14 -12.46 4.45
N MET A 134 13.91 -11.39 4.73
CA MET A 134 13.93 -10.19 3.90
C MET A 134 14.39 -10.46 2.46
N ASP A 135 15.30 -11.39 2.27
CA ASP A 135 15.82 -11.78 0.95
C ASP A 135 15.06 -12.93 0.28
N LYS A 136 14.04 -13.50 0.95
CA LYS A 136 13.21 -14.57 0.35
C LYS A 136 12.41 -14.03 -0.82
N HIS A 137 12.28 -14.88 -1.85
CA HIS A 137 11.39 -14.57 -2.96
C HIS A 137 9.93 -14.54 -2.52
N ILE A 138 9.09 -13.75 -3.19
CA ILE A 138 7.66 -13.62 -2.84
C ILE A 138 6.91 -14.95 -2.82
N SER A 139 7.31 -15.91 -3.67
CA SER A 139 6.73 -17.26 -3.70
C SER A 139 6.94 -18.08 -2.42
N GLU A 140 7.81 -17.65 -1.53
CA GLU A 140 8.06 -18.26 -0.23
C GLU A 140 7.21 -17.63 0.89
N ASP A 141 6.27 -16.75 0.52
CA ASP A 141 5.37 -16.04 1.44
C ASP A 141 6.13 -15.37 2.61
N PRO A 142 7.04 -14.40 2.33
CA PRO A 142 7.95 -13.84 3.35
C PRO A 142 7.26 -12.97 4.40
N PHE A 143 6.05 -12.51 4.14
CA PHE A 143 5.29 -11.63 5.03
C PHE A 143 4.74 -12.40 6.24
N GLU A 144 4.78 -11.74 7.41
CA GLU A 144 4.14 -12.27 8.61
C GLU A 144 2.61 -12.40 8.45
N PRO A 145 1.96 -13.31 9.16
CA PRO A 145 0.49 -13.42 9.14
C PRO A 145 -0.21 -12.12 9.58
N ILE A 146 -1.33 -11.81 8.92
CA ILE A 146 -2.16 -10.65 9.27
C ILE A 146 -2.67 -10.78 10.71
N VAL A 147 -2.56 -9.69 11.47
CA VAL A 147 -3.06 -9.61 12.85
C VAL A 147 -4.27 -8.67 12.96
N ASP A 148 -5.14 -8.96 13.91
CA ASP A 148 -6.25 -8.07 14.24
C ASP A 148 -5.76 -6.76 14.87
N PRO A 149 -6.46 -5.63 14.64
CA PRO A 149 -6.04 -4.32 15.15
C PRO A 149 -6.17 -4.25 16.68
N SER A 150 -5.03 -4.38 17.35
CA SER A 150 -4.86 -4.13 18.79
C SER A 150 -3.41 -3.74 19.08
N LEU A 151 -3.17 -3.02 20.17
CA LEU A 151 -1.81 -2.65 20.60
C LEU A 151 -0.94 -3.90 20.85
N GLU A 152 -1.49 -4.91 21.51
CA GLU A 152 -0.78 -6.17 21.79
C GLU A 152 -0.32 -6.86 20.50
N HIS A 153 -1.18 -6.97 19.51
CA HIS A 153 -0.88 -7.63 18.25
C HIS A 153 0.16 -6.86 17.43
N VAL A 154 0.00 -5.54 17.26
CA VAL A 154 0.97 -4.76 16.48
C VAL A 154 2.33 -4.65 17.17
N HIS A 155 2.35 -4.56 18.50
CA HIS A 155 3.58 -4.60 19.27
C HIS A 155 4.30 -5.95 19.09
N GLY A 156 3.57 -7.06 19.12
CA GLY A 156 4.11 -8.39 18.84
C GLY A 156 4.62 -8.53 17.40
N LEU A 157 3.85 -8.04 16.42
CA LEU A 157 4.21 -8.09 14.99
C LEU A 157 5.50 -7.33 14.69
N PHE A 158 5.68 -6.14 15.26
CA PHE A 158 6.85 -5.29 15.03
C PHE A 158 7.91 -5.41 16.13
N ASN A 159 7.84 -6.45 16.96
CA ASN A 159 8.86 -6.69 17.97
C ASN A 159 10.27 -6.73 17.36
N GLY A 160 11.22 -6.01 17.98
CA GLY A 160 12.59 -5.86 17.52
C GLY A 160 12.83 -4.79 16.45
N VAL A 161 11.79 -4.07 16.00
CA VAL A 161 11.95 -2.88 15.15
C VAL A 161 12.27 -1.67 16.04
N ASP A 162 13.43 -1.07 15.84
CA ASP A 162 13.88 0.13 16.56
C ASP A 162 13.39 1.38 15.83
N ALA A 163 12.18 1.83 16.15
CA ALA A 163 11.56 3.01 15.55
C ALA A 163 10.56 3.69 16.50
N ASP A 164 10.51 5.03 16.47
CA ASP A 164 9.52 5.84 17.17
C ASP A 164 8.16 5.84 16.45
N PHE A 165 8.17 5.57 15.13
CA PHE A 165 6.98 5.48 14.30
C PHE A 165 7.09 4.33 13.29
N VAL A 166 6.12 3.42 13.33
CA VAL A 166 5.99 2.30 12.39
C VAL A 166 4.72 2.47 11.58
N THR A 167 4.82 2.49 10.24
CA THR A 167 3.66 2.55 9.36
C THR A 167 3.66 1.45 8.32
N PHE A 168 2.48 0.90 8.05
CA PHE A 168 2.27 -0.26 7.21
C PHE A 168 0.90 -0.27 6.55
N GLY A 169 0.65 -1.19 5.61
CA GLY A 169 -0.59 -1.40 4.86
C GLY A 169 -1.12 -2.82 4.97
N HIS A 170 -1.40 -3.44 3.82
CA HIS A 170 -1.68 -4.85 3.59
C HIS A 170 -3.05 -5.36 4.06
N ASN A 171 -3.45 -5.12 5.31
CA ASN A 171 -4.71 -5.65 5.84
C ASN A 171 -5.92 -4.71 5.67
N HIS A 172 -5.73 -3.55 5.04
CA HIS A 172 -6.75 -2.54 4.70
C HIS A 172 -7.54 -1.97 5.89
N VAL A 173 -7.16 -2.29 7.12
CA VAL A 173 -7.86 -1.88 8.34
C VAL A 173 -7.07 -0.84 9.10
N LEU A 174 -7.76 0.16 9.66
CA LEU A 174 -7.12 1.17 10.49
C LEU A 174 -6.44 0.53 11.70
N HIS A 175 -5.14 0.80 11.84
CA HIS A 175 -4.39 0.64 13.08
C HIS A 175 -3.87 2.03 13.48
N HIS A 176 -4.15 2.44 14.69
CA HIS A 176 -3.58 3.63 15.29
C HIS A 176 -3.44 3.38 16.78
N PHE A 177 -2.24 2.99 17.16
CA PHE A 177 -1.93 2.60 18.54
C PHE A 177 -0.64 3.26 18.97
N ASP A 178 -0.66 3.88 20.15
CA ASP A 178 0.50 4.45 20.81
C ASP A 178 0.88 3.57 21.99
N ASP A 179 2.13 3.16 22.04
CA ASP A 179 2.73 2.71 23.29
C ASP A 179 3.72 3.78 23.83
N ILE A 180 4.51 3.43 24.84
CA ILE A 180 5.43 4.39 25.47
C ILE A 180 6.56 4.80 24.52
N GLU A 181 6.92 3.96 23.55
CA GLU A 181 8.11 4.10 22.72
C GLU A 181 7.81 4.27 21.23
N THR A 182 6.70 3.69 20.74
CA THR A 182 6.41 3.59 19.30
C THR A 182 4.95 3.89 18.98
N ILE A 183 4.70 4.68 17.95
CA ILE A 183 3.38 4.84 17.33
C ILE A 183 3.27 3.86 16.16
N TYR A 184 2.22 3.03 16.14
CA TYR A 184 1.91 2.10 15.06
C TYR A 184 0.72 2.63 14.25
N PHE A 185 0.90 2.78 12.94
CA PHE A 185 -0.11 3.39 12.09
C PHE A 185 -0.29 2.66 10.75
N ASN A 186 -1.52 2.27 10.46
CA ASN A 186 -1.99 1.85 9.14
C ASN A 186 -3.27 2.66 8.84
N PRO A 187 -3.30 3.52 7.82
CA PRO A 187 -4.47 4.35 7.52
C PRO A 187 -5.67 3.56 6.98
N GLY A 188 -5.47 2.32 6.56
CA GLY A 188 -6.39 1.54 5.75
C GLY A 188 -6.06 1.67 4.25
N SER A 189 -6.91 1.19 3.36
CA SER A 189 -6.68 1.17 1.91
C SER A 189 -7.12 2.46 1.22
N VAL A 190 -6.32 2.94 0.25
CA VAL A 190 -6.77 4.00 -0.68
C VAL A 190 -7.86 3.45 -1.60
N GLY A 191 -7.63 2.29 -2.22
CA GLY A 191 -8.43 1.79 -3.33
C GLY A 191 -9.61 0.90 -2.94
N LEU A 192 -9.57 0.24 -1.78
CA LEU A 192 -10.52 -0.80 -1.40
C LEU A 192 -11.22 -0.47 -0.08
N ASN A 193 -12.44 0.01 -0.18
CA ASN A 193 -13.27 0.39 0.96
C ASN A 193 -14.74 0.04 0.71
N ASN A 194 -15.48 -0.32 1.76
CA ASN A 194 -16.93 -0.48 1.72
C ASN A 194 -17.62 0.87 1.59
N GLY A 195 -17.61 1.45 0.37
CA GLY A 195 -18.26 2.71 0.07
C GLY A 195 -17.44 3.67 -0.80
N ALA A 196 -18.05 4.77 -1.20
CA ALA A 196 -17.48 5.76 -2.12
C ALA A 196 -16.53 6.74 -1.40
N TYR A 197 -15.45 6.22 -0.82
CA TYR A 197 -14.41 7.03 -0.19
C TYR A 197 -13.06 6.31 -0.22
N ALA A 198 -11.99 7.07 -0.27
CA ALA A 198 -10.62 6.65 -0.07
C ALA A 198 -10.10 7.10 1.30
N VAL A 199 -9.09 6.43 1.82
CA VAL A 199 -8.43 6.84 3.07
C VAL A 199 -6.93 6.94 2.89
N TYR A 200 -6.32 7.89 3.61
CA TYR A 200 -4.86 8.04 3.68
C TYR A 200 -4.47 8.65 5.03
N GLY A 201 -3.17 8.64 5.34
CA GLY A 201 -2.63 9.22 6.56
C GLY A 201 -1.93 10.55 6.31
N ILE A 202 -1.95 11.46 7.30
CA ILE A 202 -1.06 12.61 7.39
C ILE A 202 -0.29 12.50 8.69
N VAL A 203 1.02 12.70 8.60
CA VAL A 203 1.93 12.73 9.76
C VAL A 203 2.63 14.08 9.80
N GLU A 204 2.53 14.76 10.93
CA GLU A 204 3.27 15.98 11.22
C GLU A 204 4.31 15.70 12.30
N VAL A 205 5.58 16.03 11.99
CA VAL A 205 6.71 15.96 12.93
C VAL A 205 7.14 17.36 13.28
N LYS A 206 7.01 17.71 14.57
CA LYS A 206 7.35 19.04 15.04
C LYS A 206 7.83 19.02 16.48
N ASP A 207 8.97 19.65 16.72
CA ASP A 207 9.55 19.83 18.07
C ASP A 207 9.69 18.49 18.83
N GLY A 208 10.05 17.39 18.13
CA GLY A 208 10.19 16.06 18.70
C GLY A 208 8.85 15.33 18.97
N ALA A 209 7.72 15.87 18.51
CA ALA A 209 6.41 15.23 18.62
C ALA A 209 5.90 14.77 17.25
N ILE A 210 5.20 13.64 17.24
CA ILE A 210 4.55 13.06 16.07
C ILE A 210 3.04 13.21 16.24
N ASN A 211 2.38 13.87 15.28
CA ASN A 211 0.91 13.93 15.21
C ASN A 211 0.43 13.17 13.98
N VAL A 212 -0.58 12.34 14.14
CA VAL A 212 -1.11 11.48 13.08
C VAL A 212 -2.58 11.77 12.86
N GLU A 213 -2.97 11.99 11.60
CA GLU A 213 -4.35 12.18 11.16
C GLU A 213 -4.70 11.13 10.11
N ARG A 214 -5.86 10.47 10.25
CA ARG A 214 -6.46 9.70 9.18
C ARG A 214 -7.45 10.56 8.42
N VAL A 215 -7.23 10.72 7.13
CA VAL A 215 -8.10 11.50 6.24
C VAL A 215 -8.99 10.57 5.44
N LYS A 216 -10.27 10.94 5.32
CA LYS A 216 -11.26 10.24 4.50
C LYS A 216 -11.73 11.17 3.39
N VAL A 217 -11.53 10.75 2.14
CA VAL A 217 -11.84 11.54 0.94
C VAL A 217 -12.97 10.87 0.18
N PRO A 218 -14.13 11.54 0.01
CA PRO A 218 -15.21 11.00 -0.83
C PRO A 218 -14.81 11.08 -2.31
N TYR A 219 -15.21 10.09 -3.10
CA TYR A 219 -15.06 10.08 -4.55
C TYR A 219 -16.19 9.30 -5.21
N ASP A 220 -16.39 9.48 -6.51
CA ASP A 220 -17.32 8.65 -7.28
C ASP A 220 -16.66 7.30 -7.59
N ASN A 221 -17.11 6.23 -6.93
CA ASN A 221 -16.59 4.88 -7.14
C ASN A 221 -17.30 4.11 -8.27
N GLN A 222 -18.33 4.70 -8.89
CA GLN A 222 -19.10 4.01 -9.92
C GLN A 222 -18.25 3.59 -11.14
N PRO A 223 -17.36 4.46 -11.70
CA PRO A 223 -16.50 4.06 -12.81
C PRO A 223 -15.60 2.88 -12.47
N PHE A 224 -15.05 2.85 -11.25
CA PHE A 224 -14.24 1.72 -10.78
C PHE A 224 -15.04 0.42 -10.72
N LEU A 225 -16.28 0.45 -10.19
CA LEU A 225 -17.13 -0.73 -10.08
C LEU A 225 -17.58 -1.26 -11.45
N GLU A 226 -18.00 -0.37 -12.35
CA GLU A 226 -18.44 -0.70 -13.71
C GLU A 226 -17.30 -1.25 -14.58
N GLY A 227 -16.09 -0.73 -14.39
CA GLY A 227 -14.91 -1.13 -15.14
C GLY A 227 -14.56 -2.62 -15.03
N PHE A 228 -14.98 -3.30 -13.96
CA PHE A 228 -14.79 -4.75 -13.84
C PHE A 228 -15.58 -5.54 -14.90
N ASP A 229 -16.79 -5.10 -15.23
CA ASP A 229 -17.60 -5.71 -16.28
C ASP A 229 -17.11 -5.29 -17.68
N ASP A 230 -16.86 -4.01 -17.86
CA ASP A 230 -16.47 -3.45 -19.15
C ASP A 230 -15.15 -4.05 -19.66
N LYS A 231 -14.19 -4.23 -18.75
CA LYS A 231 -12.88 -4.83 -19.04
C LYS A 231 -12.86 -6.36 -18.89
N LYS A 232 -13.99 -6.98 -18.48
CA LYS A 232 -14.11 -8.42 -18.23
C LYS A 232 -13.06 -8.97 -17.28
N VAL A 233 -12.87 -8.28 -16.18
CA VAL A 233 -11.84 -8.61 -15.18
C VAL A 233 -12.10 -9.97 -14.55
N PRO A 234 -11.13 -10.91 -14.57
CA PRO A 234 -11.28 -12.22 -13.93
C PRO A 234 -11.42 -12.10 -12.40
N GLY A 235 -12.16 -13.02 -11.79
CA GLY A 235 -12.29 -13.07 -10.32
C GLY A 235 -13.17 -11.98 -9.71
N LYS A 236 -13.90 -11.18 -10.51
CA LYS A 236 -14.76 -10.08 -10.04
C LYS A 236 -15.58 -10.45 -8.81
N GLN A 237 -16.29 -11.60 -8.84
CA GLN A 237 -17.16 -11.98 -7.71
C GLN A 237 -16.37 -12.12 -6.41
N LEU A 238 -15.22 -12.80 -6.42
CA LEU A 238 -14.37 -12.97 -5.26
C LEU A 238 -13.84 -11.61 -4.75
N ILE A 239 -13.43 -10.74 -5.68
CA ILE A 239 -12.93 -9.40 -5.35
C ILE A 239 -14.01 -8.59 -4.62
N PHE A 240 -15.24 -8.58 -5.14
CA PHE A 240 -16.35 -7.84 -4.53
C PHE A 240 -16.75 -8.40 -3.16
N GLU A 241 -16.79 -9.73 -3.01
CA GLU A 241 -17.11 -10.37 -1.73
C GLU A 241 -16.03 -10.15 -0.66
N SER A 242 -14.77 -9.94 -1.06
CA SER A 242 -13.64 -9.85 -0.14
C SER A 242 -13.21 -8.42 0.20
N PHE A 243 -13.47 -7.43 -0.67
CA PHE A 243 -12.81 -6.13 -0.59
C PHE A 243 -13.72 -4.92 -0.83
N ILE A 244 -14.91 -5.11 -1.41
CA ILE A 244 -15.85 -4.05 -1.82
C ILE A 244 -17.24 -4.31 -1.24
#